data_473c6a65febf7b50b47c37e285551a1c
#
_entry.id   473c6a65febf7b50b47c37e285551a1c
#
_cell.length_a   1.000
_cell.length_b   1.000
_cell.length_c   1.000
_cell.angle_alpha   90.00
_cell.angle_beta   90.00
_cell.angle_gamma   90.00
#
_symmetry.space_group_name_H-M   'P 1'
#
loop_
_entity.id
_entity.type
_entity.pdbx_description
1 polymer ?
#
loop_
_entity_poly.entity_id
_entity_poly.type
_entity_poly.pdbx_seq_one_letter_code
_entity_poly.pdbx_strand_id
1 'polypeptide(L)'
;MRPVRTALAGALLGALTLAGCGQPTGTAETTPAPATSPGETAQAAGFPVTVQAGNGPVTIAKKPTKIISLSASHTETLFAIGAGPQVLAVDDQSNYPPEAPKTDLSGFKPNAEAIIAKQPDLVIVSNDIDGVVAALTKVGVPVLLEPAATKLDEAYDEVTDLGAATGNAEKAGQVAADMKRRIDAFAAAAPKGKNLTYLHELDSTPYSVTSSTFLGQIYGLFGLTNIADKAPDTAGGYPKLSSEFVVKADPDLIFLADIKCCGQSKETLAKRPGWAGLSAIKNDRVIPLDDDIASRWGPRVVDLVEMVGEAVGKASG
;
A
#
# COMPACT_ATOMS: atom_id res chain seq x y z
N MET A 1 -44.34 -3.15 29.32
CA MET A 1 -45.61 -3.90 29.13
C MET A 1 -45.37 -4.97 28.06
N ARG A 2 -45.32 -6.22 28.47
CA ARG A 2 -45.50 -7.42 27.61
C ARG A 2 -47.03 -7.67 27.47
N PRO A 3 -47.50 -8.39 26.42
CA PRO A 3 -47.48 -9.86 26.33
C PRO A 3 -47.22 -10.37 24.88
N VAL A 4 -46.61 -11.53 24.60
CA VAL A 4 -46.81 -12.98 24.86
C VAL A 4 -47.78 -13.69 23.89
N ARG A 5 -47.25 -14.77 23.25
CA ARG A 5 -47.90 -16.03 22.69
C ARG A 5 -48.49 -15.94 21.29
N THR A 6 -48.40 -16.92 20.38
CA THR A 6 -48.58 -18.36 20.54
C THR A 6 -48.00 -19.15 19.36
N ALA A 7 -47.55 -20.38 19.62
CA ALA A 7 -47.13 -21.45 18.70
C ALA A 7 -48.31 -22.15 18.05
N LEU A 8 -48.06 -22.79 16.87
CA LEU A 8 -48.81 -23.99 16.47
C LEU A 8 -47.91 -24.89 15.59
N ALA A 9 -47.83 -26.14 16.03
CA ALA A 9 -47.20 -27.28 15.37
C ALA A 9 -48.24 -27.99 14.48
N GLY A 10 -47.74 -28.68 13.43
CA GLY A 10 -48.56 -29.57 12.63
C GLY A 10 -47.68 -30.54 11.86
N ALA A 11 -47.59 -31.76 12.37
CA ALA A 11 -47.01 -32.94 11.71
C ALA A 11 -48.10 -33.70 10.94
N LEU A 12 -47.73 -34.31 9.82
CA LEU A 12 -48.49 -35.49 9.28
C LEU A 12 -47.58 -36.36 8.40
N LEU A 13 -47.65 -37.64 8.73
CA LEU A 13 -47.00 -38.84 8.15
C LEU A 13 -47.67 -39.33 6.88
N GLY A 14 -46.96 -40.21 6.18
CA GLY A 14 -47.50 -41.31 5.35
C GLY A 14 -47.09 -41.20 3.86
N ALA A 15 -46.73 -42.21 3.10
CA ALA A 15 -46.61 -43.67 3.30
C ALA A 15 -45.72 -44.22 2.14
N LEU A 16 -45.09 -45.35 2.41
CA LEU A 16 -44.38 -46.23 1.43
C LEU A 16 -45.36 -46.90 0.45
N THR A 17 -44.92 -47.16 -0.81
CA THR A 17 -45.26 -48.39 -1.53
C THR A 17 -44.10 -48.89 -2.38
N LEU A 18 -43.86 -50.21 -2.28
CA LEU A 18 -42.86 -51.02 -3.01
C LEU A 18 -43.45 -51.57 -4.32
N ALA A 19 -42.51 -51.96 -5.16
CA ALA A 19 -42.50 -53.13 -6.07
C ALA A 19 -42.88 -52.94 -7.53
N GLY A 20 -42.00 -53.51 -8.39
CA GLY A 20 -42.32 -53.91 -9.75
C GLY A 20 -41.09 -54.19 -10.61
N CYS A 21 -40.53 -55.42 -10.55
CA CYS A 21 -39.57 -55.97 -11.53
C CYS A 21 -40.29 -56.24 -12.87
N GLY A 22 -39.63 -55.94 -13.99
CA GLY A 22 -40.07 -56.34 -15.30
C GLY A 22 -39.03 -55.98 -16.36
N GLN A 23 -38.18 -56.91 -16.78
CA GLN A 23 -37.40 -56.83 -18.00
C GLN A 23 -38.26 -57.47 -19.16
N PRO A 24 -38.22 -56.89 -20.35
CA PRO A 24 -37.68 -57.64 -21.47
C PRO A 24 -36.81 -56.83 -22.46
N THR A 25 -35.93 -57.54 -23.04
CA THR A 25 -35.06 -57.34 -24.20
C THR A 25 -35.67 -56.56 -25.37
N GLY A 26 -34.88 -55.59 -25.93
CA GLY A 26 -35.20 -54.92 -27.16
C GLY A 26 -34.08 -53.97 -27.65
N THR A 27 -33.38 -54.43 -28.68
CA THR A 27 -32.64 -53.74 -29.74
C THR A 27 -31.99 -52.37 -29.46
N ALA A 28 -30.68 -52.36 -29.62
CA ALA A 28 -29.83 -51.19 -29.64
C ALA A 28 -30.21 -50.22 -30.78
N GLU A 29 -30.61 -49.00 -30.44
CA GLU A 29 -30.68 -47.88 -31.31
C GLU A 29 -29.62 -46.87 -30.83
N THR A 30 -28.58 -46.68 -31.67
CA THR A 30 -27.46 -45.76 -31.45
C THR A 30 -27.95 -44.32 -31.58
N THR A 31 -28.21 -43.68 -30.44
CA THR A 31 -28.42 -42.22 -30.40
C THR A 31 -27.05 -41.51 -30.42
N PRO A 32 -26.80 -40.51 -31.29
CA PRO A 32 -25.57 -39.75 -31.30
C PRO A 32 -25.45 -38.97 -29.96
N ALA A 33 -24.27 -39.06 -29.33
CA ALA A 33 -23.93 -38.26 -28.18
C ALA A 33 -24.04 -36.75 -28.51
N PRO A 34 -24.55 -35.89 -27.65
CA PRO A 34 -24.56 -34.47 -27.84
C PRO A 34 -23.10 -33.98 -27.90
N ALA A 35 -22.78 -33.23 -28.98
CA ALA A 35 -21.52 -32.58 -29.16
C ALA A 35 -21.27 -31.64 -27.97
N THR A 36 -20.21 -31.89 -27.23
CA THR A 36 -19.66 -31.00 -26.23
C THR A 36 -19.25 -29.70 -26.92
N SER A 37 -19.97 -28.62 -26.60
CA SER A 37 -19.59 -27.27 -27.01
C SER A 37 -18.18 -26.96 -26.49
N PRO A 38 -17.32 -26.29 -27.27
CA PRO A 38 -15.98 -25.92 -26.82
C PRO A 38 -16.06 -24.85 -25.76
N GLY A 39 -15.58 -25.14 -24.57
CA GLY A 39 -14.86 -24.21 -23.72
C GLY A 39 -15.62 -23.00 -23.21
N GLU A 40 -16.49 -23.19 -22.24
CA GLU A 40 -16.61 -22.21 -21.16
C GLU A 40 -15.26 -22.19 -20.44
N THR A 41 -14.43 -21.16 -20.74
CA THR A 41 -13.26 -20.84 -19.92
C THR A 41 -13.73 -20.66 -18.51
N ALA A 42 -13.34 -21.56 -17.61
CA ALA A 42 -13.61 -21.47 -16.18
C ALA A 42 -13.26 -20.04 -15.72
N GLN A 43 -14.27 -19.24 -15.42
CA GLN A 43 -14.12 -17.91 -14.88
C GLN A 43 -13.42 -18.08 -13.54
N ALA A 44 -12.23 -17.48 -13.40
CA ALA A 44 -11.47 -17.58 -12.15
C ALA A 44 -12.38 -17.15 -11.00
N ALA A 45 -12.50 -18.00 -9.98
CA ALA A 45 -13.39 -17.77 -8.86
C ALA A 45 -13.10 -16.37 -8.26
N GLY A 46 -14.15 -15.51 -8.19
CA GLY A 46 -14.04 -14.17 -7.61
C GLY A 46 -14.18 -13.00 -8.59
N PHE A 47 -14.22 -13.22 -9.92
CA PHE A 47 -14.41 -12.15 -10.90
C PHE A 47 -15.81 -12.26 -11.58
N PRO A 48 -16.44 -11.11 -11.94
CA PRO A 48 -15.96 -9.73 -11.83
C PRO A 48 -15.86 -9.23 -10.38
N VAL A 49 -14.91 -8.33 -10.10
CA VAL A 49 -14.78 -7.65 -8.82
C VAL A 49 -14.88 -6.14 -9.02
N THR A 50 -15.46 -5.42 -8.05
CA THR A 50 -15.48 -3.96 -8.05
C THR A 50 -14.71 -3.46 -6.84
N VAL A 51 -13.70 -2.62 -7.07
CA VAL A 51 -12.87 -1.95 -6.06
C VAL A 51 -13.28 -0.50 -5.98
N GLN A 52 -13.32 0.07 -4.77
CA GLN A 52 -13.57 1.49 -4.54
C GLN A 52 -12.23 2.23 -4.56
N ALA A 53 -11.86 2.76 -5.71
CA ALA A 53 -10.62 3.51 -5.91
C ALA A 53 -10.84 5.03 -5.81
N GLY A 54 -9.77 5.81 -5.78
CA GLY A 54 -9.84 7.26 -5.74
C GLY A 54 -10.55 7.90 -6.95
N ASN A 55 -10.65 7.19 -8.07
CA ASN A 55 -11.43 7.57 -9.25
C ASN A 55 -12.86 6.98 -9.25
N GLY A 56 -13.33 6.47 -8.12
CA GLY A 56 -14.64 5.85 -7.96
C GLY A 56 -14.63 4.33 -8.14
N PRO A 57 -15.81 3.69 -8.27
CA PRO A 57 -15.89 2.24 -8.40
C PRO A 57 -15.31 1.76 -9.73
N VAL A 58 -14.32 0.87 -9.68
CA VAL A 58 -13.67 0.27 -10.84
C VAL A 58 -14.02 -1.22 -10.90
N THR A 59 -14.69 -1.64 -11.96
CA THR A 59 -15.04 -3.04 -12.19
C THR A 59 -14.00 -3.73 -13.04
N ILE A 60 -13.41 -4.80 -12.52
CA ILE A 60 -12.42 -5.66 -13.17
C ILE A 60 -13.13 -6.95 -13.57
N ALA A 61 -13.33 -7.16 -14.85
CA ALA A 61 -14.18 -8.24 -15.37
C ALA A 61 -13.57 -9.63 -15.22
N LYS A 62 -12.25 -9.74 -15.20
CA LYS A 62 -11.49 -11.00 -15.11
C LYS A 62 -10.18 -10.76 -14.37
N LYS A 63 -9.58 -11.82 -13.84
CA LYS A 63 -8.26 -11.74 -13.19
C LYS A 63 -7.24 -11.14 -14.15
N PRO A 64 -6.59 -10.02 -13.78
CA PRO A 64 -5.58 -9.39 -14.61
C PRO A 64 -4.36 -10.30 -14.79
N THR A 65 -3.75 -10.22 -15.97
CA THR A 65 -2.53 -10.94 -16.33
C THR A 65 -1.42 -10.03 -16.85
N LYS A 66 -1.76 -8.76 -17.13
CA LYS A 66 -0.86 -7.73 -17.63
C LYS A 66 -1.08 -6.43 -16.88
N ILE A 67 -0.53 -6.34 -15.70
CA ILE A 67 -0.64 -5.15 -14.82
C ILE A 67 0.50 -4.19 -15.12
N ILE A 68 0.18 -2.91 -15.26
CA ILE A 68 1.18 -1.83 -15.20
C ILE A 68 1.00 -1.08 -13.88
N SER A 69 2.08 -0.97 -13.11
CA SER A 69 2.12 -0.21 -11.86
C SER A 69 2.97 1.05 -12.03
N LEU A 70 2.37 2.21 -11.84
CA LEU A 70 3.05 3.52 -11.93
C LEU A 70 3.26 4.14 -10.55
N SER A 71 3.56 3.32 -9.56
CA SER A 71 3.91 3.74 -8.21
C SER A 71 4.76 2.68 -7.53
N ALA A 72 5.89 3.08 -6.98
CA ALA A 72 6.80 2.18 -6.28
C ALA A 72 6.14 1.49 -5.06
N SER A 73 5.29 2.19 -4.31
CA SER A 73 4.55 1.61 -3.17
C SER A 73 3.60 0.50 -3.62
N HIS A 74 2.86 0.72 -4.71
CA HIS A 74 1.96 -0.28 -5.25
C HIS A 74 2.71 -1.45 -5.88
N THR A 75 3.85 -1.20 -6.52
CA THR A 75 4.72 -2.27 -7.05
C THR A 75 5.17 -3.19 -5.92
N GLU A 76 5.68 -2.66 -4.82
CA GLU A 76 6.06 -3.46 -3.65
C GLU A 76 4.89 -4.27 -3.10
N THR A 77 3.72 -3.66 -3.02
CA THR A 77 2.49 -4.32 -2.56
C THR A 77 2.09 -5.47 -3.48
N LEU A 78 2.09 -5.26 -4.81
CA LEU A 78 1.76 -6.30 -5.79
C LEU A 78 2.66 -7.53 -5.64
N PHE A 79 3.96 -7.34 -5.44
CA PHE A 79 4.87 -8.46 -5.23
C PHE A 79 4.64 -9.12 -3.87
N ALA A 80 4.43 -8.36 -2.80
CA ALA A 80 4.19 -8.90 -1.46
C ALA A 80 2.92 -9.76 -1.38
N ILE A 81 1.86 -9.38 -2.11
CA ILE A 81 0.60 -10.14 -2.16
C ILE A 81 0.62 -11.30 -3.18
N GLY A 82 1.75 -11.52 -3.87
CA GLY A 82 1.91 -12.61 -4.83
C GLY A 82 1.39 -12.31 -6.24
N ALA A 83 1.10 -11.04 -6.56
CA ALA A 83 0.70 -10.61 -7.90
C ALA A 83 1.90 -10.33 -8.84
N GLY A 84 3.13 -10.50 -8.39
CA GLY A 84 4.35 -10.29 -9.18
C GLY A 84 4.32 -10.90 -10.58
N PRO A 85 3.91 -12.18 -10.77
CA PRO A 85 3.78 -12.79 -12.10
C PRO A 85 2.79 -12.11 -13.05
N GLN A 86 1.90 -11.25 -12.54
CA GLN A 86 0.92 -10.49 -13.31
C GLN A 86 1.48 -9.12 -13.75
N VAL A 87 2.59 -8.67 -13.15
CA VAL A 87 3.20 -7.36 -13.42
C VAL A 87 3.97 -7.38 -14.74
N LEU A 88 3.46 -6.65 -15.71
CA LEU A 88 4.06 -6.52 -17.04
C LEU A 88 5.12 -5.42 -17.10
N ALA A 89 4.85 -4.30 -16.44
CA ALA A 89 5.73 -3.13 -16.44
C ALA A 89 5.50 -2.29 -15.18
N VAL A 90 6.52 -1.53 -14.80
CA VAL A 90 6.47 -0.62 -13.64
C VAL A 90 7.04 0.75 -14.03
N ASP A 91 6.91 1.74 -13.16
CA ASP A 91 7.56 3.05 -13.36
C ASP A 91 9.07 3.02 -13.04
N ASP A 92 9.76 4.10 -13.38
CA ASP A 92 11.21 4.28 -13.21
C ASP A 92 11.65 4.38 -11.73
N GLN A 93 10.71 4.57 -10.80
CA GLN A 93 10.97 4.60 -9.35
C GLN A 93 10.76 3.23 -8.68
N SER A 94 10.17 2.29 -9.37
CA SER A 94 9.88 0.95 -8.86
C SER A 94 11.13 0.05 -8.92
N ASN A 95 11.97 0.13 -7.90
CA ASN A 95 13.26 -0.56 -7.79
C ASN A 95 13.24 -1.76 -6.81
N TYR A 96 12.10 -2.04 -6.19
CA TYR A 96 11.91 -3.14 -5.25
C TYR A 96 10.59 -3.91 -5.53
N PRO A 97 10.60 -5.24 -5.43
CA PRO A 97 11.77 -6.09 -5.21
C PRO A 97 12.69 -6.15 -6.46
N PRO A 98 13.93 -6.72 -6.35
CA PRO A 98 14.89 -6.72 -7.45
C PRO A 98 14.40 -7.41 -8.73
N GLU A 99 13.44 -8.34 -8.62
CA GLU A 99 12.80 -9.05 -9.72
C GLU A 99 11.71 -8.24 -10.44
N ALA A 100 11.34 -7.06 -9.93
CA ALA A 100 10.39 -6.19 -10.61
C ALA A 100 10.92 -5.79 -12.00
N PRO A 101 10.06 -5.78 -13.05
CA PRO A 101 10.48 -5.39 -14.39
C PRO A 101 11.06 -3.97 -14.39
N LYS A 102 12.19 -3.77 -15.09
CA LYS A 102 12.75 -2.43 -15.29
C LYS A 102 12.20 -1.84 -16.57
N THR A 103 11.54 -0.70 -16.50
CA THR A 103 10.98 0.01 -17.64
C THR A 103 11.28 1.51 -17.55
N ASP A 104 11.04 2.22 -18.64
CA ASP A 104 11.20 3.66 -18.78
C ASP A 104 9.89 4.45 -18.60
N LEU A 105 8.85 3.77 -18.10
CA LEU A 105 7.60 4.45 -17.76
C LEU A 105 7.81 5.33 -16.54
N SER A 106 7.08 6.44 -16.46
CA SER A 106 7.16 7.36 -15.33
C SER A 106 5.80 7.53 -14.67
N GLY A 107 5.75 7.41 -13.34
CA GLY A 107 4.59 7.76 -12.55
C GLY A 107 4.40 9.27 -12.39
N PHE A 108 5.47 10.07 -12.57
CA PHE A 108 5.43 11.54 -12.48
C PHE A 108 5.20 12.24 -13.83
N LYS A 109 5.39 11.53 -14.94
CA LYS A 109 5.15 12.01 -16.31
C LYS A 109 4.57 10.87 -17.15
N PRO A 110 3.37 10.39 -16.82
CA PRO A 110 2.81 9.22 -17.47
C PRO A 110 2.52 9.51 -18.95
N ASN A 111 2.95 8.58 -19.83
CA ASN A 111 2.65 8.64 -21.24
C ASN A 111 1.58 7.58 -21.56
N ALA A 112 0.34 8.03 -21.77
CA ALA A 112 -0.79 7.14 -22.02
C ALA A 112 -0.59 6.27 -23.28
N GLU A 113 0.04 6.80 -24.35
CA GLU A 113 0.29 6.05 -25.58
C GLU A 113 1.30 4.92 -25.34
N ALA A 114 2.38 5.19 -24.61
CA ALA A 114 3.38 4.19 -24.24
C ALA A 114 2.79 3.07 -23.35
N ILE A 115 1.86 3.43 -22.47
CA ILE A 115 1.12 2.49 -21.60
C ILE A 115 0.19 1.63 -22.46
N ILE A 116 -0.63 2.23 -23.34
CA ILE A 116 -1.58 1.55 -24.22
C ILE A 116 -0.85 0.59 -25.16
N ALA A 117 0.30 0.97 -25.70
CA ALA A 117 1.11 0.13 -26.59
C ALA A 117 1.53 -1.20 -25.94
N LYS A 118 1.62 -1.27 -24.60
CA LYS A 118 1.91 -2.51 -23.86
C LYS A 118 0.68 -3.41 -23.66
N GLN A 119 -0.51 -2.94 -24.05
CA GLN A 119 -1.77 -3.69 -23.97
C GLN A 119 -2.06 -4.22 -22.54
N PRO A 120 -2.03 -3.38 -21.51
CA PRO A 120 -2.36 -3.81 -20.15
C PRO A 120 -3.84 -4.17 -20.02
N ASP A 121 -4.17 -5.03 -19.08
CA ASP A 121 -5.55 -5.34 -18.67
C ASP A 121 -5.91 -4.74 -17.30
N LEU A 122 -4.94 -4.11 -16.63
CA LEU A 122 -5.11 -3.26 -15.46
C LEU A 122 -3.95 -2.27 -15.37
N VAL A 123 -4.22 -1.01 -15.03
CA VAL A 123 -3.20 -0.01 -14.68
C VAL A 123 -3.47 0.51 -13.27
N ILE A 124 -2.42 0.65 -12.47
CA ILE A 124 -2.47 1.18 -11.10
C ILE A 124 -1.62 2.45 -11.06
N VAL A 125 -2.21 3.53 -10.56
CA VAL A 125 -1.58 4.84 -10.46
C VAL A 125 -1.81 5.45 -9.07
N SER A 126 -0.89 6.27 -8.58
CA SER A 126 -1.06 7.01 -7.31
C SER A 126 -1.61 8.42 -7.49
N ASN A 127 -1.69 8.89 -8.73
CA ASN A 127 -2.18 10.23 -9.07
C ASN A 127 -2.71 10.27 -10.51
N ASP A 128 -3.50 11.27 -10.84
CA ASP A 128 -4.05 11.49 -12.19
C ASP A 128 -3.32 12.66 -12.90
N ILE A 129 -2.01 12.54 -13.03
CA ILE A 129 -1.20 13.53 -13.76
C ILE A 129 -1.54 13.47 -15.25
N ASP A 130 -1.71 14.64 -15.86
CA ASP A 130 -2.01 14.83 -17.28
C ASP A 130 -3.28 14.08 -17.77
N GLY A 131 -4.20 13.72 -16.84
CA GLY A 131 -5.45 13.06 -17.17
C GLY A 131 -5.27 11.62 -17.66
N VAL A 132 -4.24 10.93 -17.20
CA VAL A 132 -3.90 9.56 -17.60
C VAL A 132 -5.04 8.58 -17.33
N VAL A 133 -5.79 8.77 -16.23
CA VAL A 133 -6.96 7.93 -15.88
C VAL A 133 -8.01 8.00 -16.99
N ALA A 134 -8.39 9.21 -17.40
CA ALA A 134 -9.38 9.40 -18.44
C ALA A 134 -8.90 8.89 -19.81
N ALA A 135 -7.63 9.10 -20.15
CA ALA A 135 -7.04 8.64 -21.42
C ALA A 135 -7.08 7.12 -21.54
N LEU A 136 -6.72 6.38 -20.48
CA LEU A 136 -6.72 4.92 -20.46
C LEU A 136 -8.14 4.34 -20.42
N THR A 137 -9.01 4.92 -19.59
CA THR A 137 -10.42 4.47 -19.49
C THR A 137 -11.16 4.62 -20.82
N LYS A 138 -10.88 5.67 -21.58
CA LYS A 138 -11.47 5.90 -22.90
C LYS A 138 -11.20 4.78 -23.91
N VAL A 139 -10.10 4.07 -23.76
CA VAL A 139 -9.75 2.91 -24.61
C VAL A 139 -10.07 1.57 -23.95
N GLY A 140 -10.84 1.58 -22.86
CA GLY A 140 -11.34 0.38 -22.18
C GLY A 140 -10.35 -0.30 -21.26
N VAL A 141 -9.26 0.38 -20.86
CA VAL A 141 -8.31 -0.14 -19.87
C VAL A 141 -8.80 0.26 -18.47
N PRO A 142 -9.07 -0.70 -17.56
CA PRO A 142 -9.37 -0.40 -16.17
C PRO A 142 -8.18 0.28 -15.50
N VAL A 143 -8.44 1.36 -14.76
CA VAL A 143 -7.43 2.09 -13.98
C VAL A 143 -7.86 2.17 -12.53
N LEU A 144 -7.01 1.71 -11.61
CA LEU A 144 -7.14 1.95 -10.18
C LEU A 144 -6.28 3.17 -9.83
N LEU A 145 -6.92 4.25 -9.41
CA LEU A 145 -6.27 5.38 -8.77
C LEU A 145 -6.27 5.15 -7.27
N GLU A 146 -5.12 4.75 -6.74
CA GLU A 146 -4.88 4.58 -5.30
C GLU A 146 -3.95 5.72 -4.85
N PRO A 147 -4.48 6.82 -4.28
CA PRO A 147 -3.68 7.95 -3.84
C PRO A 147 -2.72 7.54 -2.73
N ALA A 148 -1.63 8.32 -2.55
CA ALA A 148 -0.73 8.08 -1.44
C ALA A 148 -1.48 8.08 -0.11
N ALA A 149 -1.29 7.03 0.69
CA ALA A 149 -1.90 6.90 2.00
C ALA A 149 -1.51 8.09 2.89
N THR A 150 -2.48 8.64 3.60
CA THR A 150 -2.27 9.74 4.57
C THR A 150 -2.18 9.22 6.00
N LYS A 151 -2.57 7.98 6.24
CA LYS A 151 -2.51 7.26 7.52
C LYS A 151 -2.34 5.75 7.31
N LEU A 152 -1.92 5.05 8.37
CA LEU A 152 -1.62 3.62 8.31
C LEU A 152 -2.84 2.77 7.90
N ASP A 153 -4.04 3.09 8.36
CA ASP A 153 -5.24 2.33 7.99
C ASP A 153 -5.48 2.36 6.47
N GLU A 154 -5.27 3.52 5.82
CA GLU A 154 -5.39 3.63 4.36
C GLU A 154 -4.35 2.77 3.64
N ALA A 155 -3.11 2.71 4.15
CA ALA A 155 -2.09 1.82 3.59
C ALA A 155 -2.48 0.33 3.68
N TYR A 156 -3.17 -0.08 4.76
CA TYR A 156 -3.70 -1.45 4.88
C TYR A 156 -4.87 -1.70 3.93
N ASP A 157 -5.76 -0.71 3.76
CA ASP A 157 -6.88 -0.77 2.83
C ASP A 157 -6.38 -0.92 1.39
N GLU A 158 -5.39 -0.12 0.96
CA GLU A 158 -4.76 -0.25 -0.38
C GLU A 158 -4.18 -1.66 -0.63
N VAL A 159 -3.54 -2.28 0.37
CA VAL A 159 -3.07 -3.66 0.24
C VAL A 159 -4.23 -4.61 -0.05
N THR A 160 -5.38 -4.45 0.62
CA THR A 160 -6.54 -5.32 0.42
C THR A 160 -7.24 -5.03 -0.91
N ASP A 161 -7.31 -3.79 -1.35
CA ASP A 161 -7.88 -3.37 -2.63
C ASP A 161 -7.08 -3.92 -3.81
N LEU A 162 -5.74 -3.81 -3.76
CA LEU A 162 -4.86 -4.43 -4.74
C LEU A 162 -5.00 -5.96 -4.73
N GLY A 163 -5.20 -6.56 -3.57
CA GLY A 163 -5.50 -7.98 -3.42
C GLY A 163 -6.78 -8.40 -4.13
N ALA A 164 -7.86 -7.65 -3.92
CA ALA A 164 -9.15 -7.87 -4.58
C ALA A 164 -9.01 -7.70 -6.11
N ALA A 165 -8.39 -6.59 -6.54
CA ALA A 165 -8.19 -6.26 -7.94
C ALA A 165 -7.39 -7.31 -8.73
N THR A 166 -6.46 -8.00 -8.08
CA THR A 166 -5.54 -8.95 -8.71
C THR A 166 -5.92 -10.42 -8.48
N GLY A 167 -6.99 -10.68 -7.72
CA GLY A 167 -7.41 -12.04 -7.35
C GLY A 167 -6.45 -12.72 -6.38
N ASN A 168 -5.82 -11.92 -5.49
CA ASN A 168 -4.92 -12.36 -4.44
C ASN A 168 -5.41 -11.91 -3.03
N ALA A 169 -6.74 -11.77 -2.85
CA ALA A 169 -7.36 -11.20 -1.67
C ALA A 169 -6.96 -11.88 -0.35
N GLU A 170 -6.86 -13.21 -0.33
CA GLU A 170 -6.44 -13.95 0.87
C GLU A 170 -5.01 -13.55 1.31
N LYS A 171 -4.06 -13.55 0.36
CA LYS A 171 -2.67 -13.18 0.65
C LYS A 171 -2.56 -11.72 1.05
N ALA A 172 -3.32 -10.84 0.41
CA ALA A 172 -3.38 -9.41 0.75
C ALA A 172 -3.88 -9.19 2.18
N GLY A 173 -4.96 -9.88 2.58
CA GLY A 173 -5.43 -9.85 3.96
C GLY A 173 -4.38 -10.31 4.98
N GLN A 174 -3.60 -11.36 4.64
CA GLN A 174 -2.49 -11.82 5.48
C GLN A 174 -1.38 -10.76 5.58
N VAL A 175 -1.01 -10.11 4.47
CA VAL A 175 0.02 -9.05 4.43
C VAL A 175 -0.43 -7.85 5.26
N ALA A 176 -1.64 -7.34 5.05
CA ALA A 176 -2.17 -6.20 5.80
C ALA A 176 -2.25 -6.49 7.31
N ALA A 177 -2.72 -7.68 7.69
CA ALA A 177 -2.79 -8.11 9.09
C ALA A 177 -1.39 -8.25 9.72
N ASP A 178 -0.39 -8.74 8.96
CA ASP A 178 0.99 -8.85 9.43
C ASP A 178 1.63 -7.48 9.63
N MET A 179 1.45 -6.56 8.66
CA MET A 179 1.90 -5.17 8.77
C MET A 179 1.35 -4.53 10.07
N LYS A 180 0.04 -4.59 10.25
CA LYS A 180 -0.62 -4.01 11.43
C LYS A 180 -0.09 -4.63 12.72
N ARG A 181 -0.03 -5.94 12.80
CA ARG A 181 0.44 -6.68 13.99
C ARG A 181 1.88 -6.30 14.34
N ARG A 182 2.77 -6.21 13.34
CA ARG A 182 4.18 -5.84 13.56
C ARG A 182 4.31 -4.39 14.01
N ILE A 183 3.61 -3.47 13.37
CA ILE A 183 3.60 -2.04 13.75
C ILE A 183 3.09 -1.88 15.19
N ASP A 184 1.96 -2.50 15.54
CA ASP A 184 1.39 -2.44 16.88
C ASP A 184 2.36 -3.02 17.93
N ALA A 185 3.04 -4.13 17.60
CA ALA A 185 4.01 -4.76 18.48
C ALA A 185 5.25 -3.87 18.71
N PHE A 186 5.83 -3.27 17.68
CA PHE A 186 6.95 -2.34 17.80
C PHE A 186 6.56 -1.09 18.58
N ALA A 187 5.41 -0.50 18.26
CA ALA A 187 4.91 0.68 18.96
C ALA A 187 4.63 0.42 20.45
N ALA A 188 4.19 -0.79 20.81
CA ALA A 188 3.96 -1.17 22.20
C ALA A 188 5.24 -1.49 22.97
N ALA A 189 6.22 -2.12 22.31
CA ALA A 189 7.47 -2.56 22.94
C ALA A 189 8.49 -1.43 23.12
N ALA A 190 8.50 -0.44 22.23
CA ALA A 190 9.45 0.66 22.28
C ALA A 190 9.15 1.61 23.44
N PRO A 191 10.20 2.14 24.11
CA PRO A 191 10.04 3.25 25.04
C PRO A 191 9.34 4.43 24.35
N LYS A 192 8.53 5.17 25.08
CA LYS A 192 7.97 6.42 24.55
C LYS A 192 9.01 7.52 24.66
N GLY A 193 9.29 8.19 23.55
CA GLY A 193 10.20 9.33 23.47
C GLY A 193 9.63 10.59 24.09
N LYS A 194 9.18 10.50 25.36
CA LYS A 194 8.58 11.63 26.08
C LYS A 194 9.56 12.81 26.10
N ASN A 195 9.09 13.94 25.56
CA ASN A 195 9.83 15.18 25.43
C ASN A 195 11.00 15.15 24.43
N LEU A 196 11.23 14.06 23.68
CA LEU A 196 12.19 14.06 22.60
C LEU A 196 11.59 14.74 21.38
N THR A 197 12.36 15.66 20.81
CA THR A 197 12.00 16.37 19.57
C THR A 197 12.72 15.76 18.38
N TYR A 198 12.12 15.83 17.20
CA TYR A 198 12.76 15.34 15.98
C TYR A 198 12.62 16.27 14.80
N LEU A 199 13.60 16.17 13.89
CA LEU A 199 13.57 16.64 12.52
C LEU A 199 13.56 15.42 11.59
N HIS A 200 12.68 15.39 10.59
CA HIS A 200 12.78 14.51 9.44
C HIS A 200 13.23 15.34 8.24
N GLU A 201 14.36 15.02 7.66
CA GLU A 201 14.89 15.71 6.50
C GLU A 201 14.61 14.91 5.23
N LEU A 202 13.89 15.56 4.28
CA LEU A 202 13.53 14.96 2.99
C LEU A 202 14.56 15.25 1.90
N ASP A 203 15.23 16.40 2.00
CA ASP A 203 16.31 16.81 1.09
C ASP A 203 17.25 17.84 1.72
N SER A 204 18.36 18.12 1.06
CA SER A 204 19.41 19.03 1.54
C SER A 204 18.98 20.50 1.65
N THR A 205 17.79 20.89 1.17
CA THR A 205 17.22 22.25 1.28
C THR A 205 16.28 22.41 2.47
N PRO A 206 16.49 21.75 3.55
CA PRO A 206 15.78 21.13 4.65
C PRO A 206 14.25 21.18 4.52
N TYR A 207 13.71 20.54 3.47
CA TYR A 207 12.30 20.17 3.49
C TYR A 207 12.07 19.11 4.56
N SER A 208 10.95 19.23 5.26
CA SER A 208 10.59 18.34 6.36
C SER A 208 9.15 17.87 6.23
N VAL A 209 8.70 17.05 7.15
CA VAL A 209 7.30 16.61 7.30
C VAL A 209 6.73 17.09 8.62
N THR A 210 5.44 17.44 8.67
CA THR A 210 4.73 17.71 9.93
C THR A 210 4.12 16.43 10.50
N SER A 211 3.65 16.48 11.75
CA SER A 211 2.97 15.36 12.40
C SER A 211 1.64 14.98 11.73
N SER A 212 1.06 15.83 10.88
CA SER A 212 -0.17 15.54 10.14
C SER A 212 0.04 14.64 8.91
N THR A 213 1.29 14.46 8.45
CA THR A 213 1.60 13.60 7.31
C THR A 213 1.60 12.12 7.70
N PHE A 214 1.56 11.23 6.71
CA PHE A 214 1.73 9.79 6.92
C PHE A 214 2.99 9.46 7.73
N LEU A 215 4.13 10.02 7.34
CA LEU A 215 5.40 9.84 8.07
C LEU A 215 5.33 10.42 9.48
N GLY A 216 4.75 11.61 9.66
CA GLY A 216 4.59 12.25 10.96
C GLY A 216 3.80 11.41 11.95
N GLN A 217 2.78 10.69 11.48
CA GLN A 217 2.01 9.76 12.32
C GLN A 217 2.82 8.56 12.79
N ILE A 218 3.77 8.07 11.99
CA ILE A 218 4.69 7.00 12.39
C ILE A 218 5.53 7.44 13.60
N TYR A 219 6.09 8.64 13.57
CA TYR A 219 6.82 9.20 14.71
C TYR A 219 5.92 9.41 15.93
N GLY A 220 4.65 9.75 15.70
CA GLY A 220 3.62 9.88 16.73
C GLY A 220 3.36 8.59 17.51
N LEU A 221 3.53 7.40 16.89
CA LEU A 221 3.42 6.11 17.59
C LEU A 221 4.38 5.99 18.77
N PHE A 222 5.51 6.68 18.70
CA PHE A 222 6.57 6.67 19.73
C PHE A 222 6.52 7.89 20.67
N GLY A 223 5.55 8.79 20.49
CA GLY A 223 5.39 9.98 21.33
C GLY A 223 6.45 11.05 21.11
N LEU A 224 7.05 11.10 19.93
CA LEU A 224 8.00 12.13 19.52
C LEU A 224 7.28 13.46 19.20
N THR A 225 7.95 14.57 19.45
CA THR A 225 7.45 15.92 19.11
C THR A 225 8.14 16.43 17.84
N ASN A 226 7.35 16.75 16.83
CA ASN A 226 7.88 17.25 15.56
C ASN A 226 8.24 18.75 15.65
N ILE A 227 9.49 19.12 15.35
CA ILE A 227 9.84 20.55 15.32
C ILE A 227 9.16 21.28 14.16
N ALA A 228 8.90 20.60 13.04
CA ALA A 228 8.30 21.17 11.84
C ALA A 228 6.84 21.63 12.04
N ASP A 229 6.12 21.13 13.07
CA ASP A 229 4.77 21.60 13.41
C ASP A 229 4.73 23.08 13.82
N LYS A 230 5.87 23.64 14.25
CA LYS A 230 6.02 25.03 14.62
C LYS A 230 6.55 25.92 13.49
N ALA A 231 6.67 25.38 12.28
CA ALA A 231 7.05 26.18 11.12
C ALA A 231 6.04 27.30 10.85
N PRO A 232 6.50 28.50 10.42
CA PRO A 232 5.60 29.60 10.11
C PRO A 232 4.59 29.30 8.99
N ASP A 233 4.99 28.43 8.06
CA ASP A 233 4.16 27.87 6.99
C ASP A 233 4.40 26.35 6.96
N THR A 234 3.33 25.59 7.14
CA THR A 234 3.42 24.12 7.11
C THR A 234 3.31 23.54 5.70
N ALA A 235 3.02 24.36 4.69
CA ALA A 235 2.98 23.97 3.27
C ALA A 235 2.25 22.63 3.01
N GLY A 236 1.06 22.47 3.60
CA GLY A 236 0.27 21.24 3.47
C GLY A 236 0.89 20.00 4.12
N GLY A 237 1.79 20.19 5.08
CA GLY A 237 2.48 19.11 5.77
C GLY A 237 3.96 18.95 5.40
N TYR A 238 4.45 19.69 4.40
CA TYR A 238 5.83 19.57 3.88
C TYR A 238 6.56 20.91 3.89
N PRO A 239 6.83 21.50 5.07
CA PRO A 239 7.45 22.81 5.17
C PRO A 239 8.92 22.79 4.74
N LYS A 240 9.35 23.89 4.12
CA LYS A 240 10.77 24.21 3.98
C LYS A 240 11.22 24.98 5.23
N LEU A 241 12.12 24.40 5.99
CA LEU A 241 12.67 25.01 7.21
C LEU A 241 13.89 25.87 6.88
N SER A 242 14.10 26.95 7.64
CA SER A 242 15.37 27.66 7.58
C SER A 242 16.39 27.01 8.52
N SER A 243 17.68 27.16 8.18
CA SER A 243 18.76 26.68 9.05
C SER A 243 18.68 27.28 10.47
N GLU A 244 18.32 28.57 10.56
CA GLU A 244 18.13 29.26 11.84
C GLU A 244 16.99 28.67 12.66
N PHE A 245 15.90 28.31 12.00
CA PHE A 245 14.76 27.65 12.67
C PHE A 245 15.19 26.33 13.28
N VAL A 246 15.90 25.49 12.51
CA VAL A 246 16.39 24.18 12.99
C VAL A 246 17.36 24.35 14.17
N VAL A 247 18.32 25.30 14.05
CA VAL A 247 19.29 25.59 15.12
C VAL A 247 18.59 26.08 16.39
N LYS A 248 17.58 26.93 16.27
CA LYS A 248 16.78 27.41 17.41
C LYS A 248 15.93 26.32 18.04
N ALA A 249 15.37 25.41 17.23
CA ALA A 249 14.55 24.31 17.70
C ALA A 249 15.37 23.21 18.40
N ASP A 250 16.64 23.04 18.04
CA ASP A 250 17.63 22.09 18.56
C ASP A 250 17.05 20.67 18.75
N PRO A 251 16.71 19.97 17.65
CA PRO A 251 16.10 18.66 17.74
C PRO A 251 17.01 17.63 18.42
N ASP A 252 16.39 16.73 19.22
CA ASP A 252 17.08 15.63 19.89
C ASP A 252 17.46 14.49 18.95
N LEU A 253 16.68 14.32 17.87
CA LEU A 253 16.85 13.29 16.84
C LEU A 253 16.75 13.94 15.45
N ILE A 254 17.58 13.49 14.51
CA ILE A 254 17.47 13.86 13.10
C ILE A 254 17.37 12.55 12.29
N PHE A 255 16.31 12.40 11.50
CA PHE A 255 16.12 11.31 10.57
C PHE A 255 16.39 11.81 9.15
N LEU A 256 17.35 11.19 8.44
CA LEU A 256 17.75 11.57 7.09
C LEU A 256 17.15 10.62 6.07
N ALA A 257 16.24 11.11 5.26
CA ALA A 257 15.63 10.37 4.14
C ALA A 257 16.23 10.75 2.78
N ASP A 258 17.45 11.28 2.79
CA ASP A 258 18.14 11.82 1.61
C ASP A 258 19.63 11.39 1.53
N ILE A 259 19.89 10.19 2.06
CA ILE A 259 21.22 9.61 2.06
C ILE A 259 21.64 9.10 0.67
N LYS A 260 20.72 8.47 -0.08
CA LYS A 260 20.98 7.90 -1.41
C LYS A 260 20.94 8.97 -2.50
N CYS A 261 19.87 9.77 -2.53
CA CYS A 261 19.68 10.79 -3.55
C CYS A 261 20.73 11.90 -3.45
N CYS A 262 21.09 12.31 -2.24
CA CYS A 262 21.72 13.60 -1.98
C CYS A 262 22.99 13.47 -1.16
N GLY A 263 23.38 12.27 -0.76
CA GLY A 263 24.62 11.97 -0.03
C GLY A 263 24.69 12.62 1.36
N GLN A 264 23.54 12.83 2.00
CA GLN A 264 23.53 13.43 3.33
C GLN A 264 23.98 12.46 4.39
N SER A 265 24.66 12.98 5.40
CA SER A 265 25.19 12.25 6.54
C SER A 265 25.34 13.20 7.74
N LYS A 266 25.61 12.64 8.92
CA LYS A 266 25.95 13.42 10.11
C LYS A 266 27.08 14.42 9.81
N GLU A 267 28.10 14.02 9.06
CA GLU A 267 29.27 14.85 8.71
C GLU A 267 28.90 16.00 7.75
N THR A 268 27.98 15.78 6.80
CA THR A 268 27.50 16.85 5.91
C THR A 268 26.61 17.83 6.68
N LEU A 269 25.75 17.34 7.57
CA LEU A 269 24.92 18.19 8.43
C LEU A 269 25.79 19.06 9.35
N ALA A 270 26.83 18.51 9.98
CA ALA A 270 27.71 19.25 10.90
C ALA A 270 28.47 20.41 10.20
N LYS A 271 28.59 20.39 8.86
CA LYS A 271 29.21 21.47 8.09
C LYS A 271 28.26 22.64 7.81
N ARG A 272 26.95 22.45 8.01
CA ARG A 272 25.97 23.52 7.83
C ARG A 272 26.14 24.59 8.92
N PRO A 273 25.93 25.88 8.62
CA PRO A 273 26.09 26.95 9.61
C PRO A 273 25.25 26.73 10.87
N GLY A 274 25.92 26.61 12.04
CA GLY A 274 25.30 26.40 13.34
C GLY A 274 24.92 24.95 13.69
N TRP A 275 24.90 24.02 12.75
CA TRP A 275 24.39 22.66 12.98
C TRP A 275 25.33 21.77 13.79
N ALA A 276 26.64 21.99 13.74
CA ALA A 276 27.59 21.25 14.59
C ALA A 276 27.27 21.35 16.10
N GLY A 277 26.51 22.38 16.48
CA GLY A 277 26.06 22.61 17.86
C GLY A 277 24.79 21.86 18.26
N LEU A 278 24.06 21.27 17.31
CA LEU A 278 22.78 20.59 17.58
C LEU A 278 22.92 19.39 18.52
N SER A 279 21.94 19.22 19.39
CA SER A 279 21.85 18.11 20.35
C SER A 279 21.90 16.75 19.64
N ALA A 280 21.18 16.57 18.52
CA ALA A 280 21.22 15.36 17.75
C ALA A 280 22.63 15.00 17.22
N ILE A 281 23.39 15.99 16.75
CA ILE A 281 24.75 15.77 16.21
C ILE A 281 25.73 15.45 17.33
N LYS A 282 25.68 16.20 18.45
CA LYS A 282 26.57 15.99 19.61
C LYS A 282 26.38 14.64 20.28
N ASN A 283 25.14 14.17 20.34
CA ASN A 283 24.77 12.92 21.03
C ASN A 283 24.73 11.71 20.08
N ASP A 284 25.19 11.84 18.85
CA ASP A 284 25.20 10.78 17.82
C ASP A 284 23.80 10.23 17.51
N ARG A 285 22.81 11.11 17.42
CA ARG A 285 21.40 10.81 17.17
C ARG A 285 20.92 11.30 15.79
N VAL A 286 21.81 11.18 14.80
CA VAL A 286 21.48 11.36 13.39
C VAL A 286 21.27 9.98 12.79
N ILE A 287 20.06 9.69 12.39
CA ILE A 287 19.59 8.36 11.97
C ILE A 287 19.47 8.36 10.44
N PRO A 288 20.35 7.66 9.72
CA PRO A 288 20.18 7.47 8.27
C PRO A 288 19.02 6.52 8.02
N LEU A 289 18.10 6.93 7.15
CA LEU A 289 17.01 6.11 6.66
C LEU A 289 17.30 5.67 5.22
N ASP A 290 16.77 4.54 4.82
CA ASP A 290 16.69 4.20 3.41
C ASP A 290 15.67 5.12 2.73
N ASP A 291 16.09 5.94 1.75
CA ASP A 291 15.25 6.93 1.06
C ASP A 291 13.97 6.30 0.50
N ASP A 292 14.06 5.07 -0.03
CA ASP A 292 12.93 4.35 -0.58
C ASP A 292 11.93 3.94 0.50
N ILE A 293 12.41 3.41 1.64
CA ILE A 293 11.57 3.01 2.77
C ILE A 293 10.93 4.23 3.42
N ALA A 294 11.68 5.33 3.53
CA ALA A 294 11.22 6.57 4.16
C ALA A 294 10.28 7.42 3.28
N SER A 295 10.03 7.02 2.03
CA SER A 295 9.16 7.74 1.09
C SER A 295 7.97 6.92 0.58
N ARG A 296 7.82 5.68 1.04
CA ARG A 296 6.80 4.75 0.54
C ARG A 296 5.87 4.29 1.66
N TRP A 297 4.62 4.01 1.30
CA TRP A 297 3.57 3.53 2.21
C TRP A 297 3.20 2.05 1.98
N GLY A 298 4.03 1.32 1.24
CA GLY A 298 3.87 -0.11 1.00
C GLY A 298 4.28 -0.98 2.20
N PRO A 299 4.34 -2.32 2.03
CA PRO A 299 4.59 -3.26 3.13
C PRO A 299 5.88 -3.01 3.92
N ARG A 300 6.91 -2.39 3.32
CA ARG A 300 8.16 -2.05 4.00
C ARG A 300 8.06 -0.87 4.99
N VAL A 301 6.90 -0.21 5.08
CA VAL A 301 6.67 0.80 6.14
C VAL A 301 6.91 0.24 7.54
N VAL A 302 6.74 -1.07 7.72
CA VAL A 302 7.05 -1.76 8.99
C VAL A 302 8.52 -1.60 9.37
N ASP A 303 9.43 -1.63 8.40
CA ASP A 303 10.87 -1.48 8.64
C ASP A 303 11.20 -0.04 9.07
N LEU A 304 10.48 0.97 8.54
CA LEU A 304 10.60 2.35 9.02
C LEU A 304 10.16 2.48 10.47
N VAL A 305 9.03 1.86 10.84
CA VAL A 305 8.53 1.86 12.22
C VAL A 305 9.56 1.24 13.18
N GLU A 306 10.19 0.13 12.77
CA GLU A 306 11.23 -0.53 13.55
C GLU A 306 12.45 0.39 13.74
N MET A 307 12.96 1.00 12.66
CA MET A 307 14.10 1.94 12.74
C MET A 307 13.82 3.13 13.67
N VAL A 308 12.61 3.69 13.61
CA VAL A 308 12.21 4.80 14.49
C VAL A 308 12.16 4.32 15.94
N GLY A 309 11.54 3.16 16.19
CA GLY A 309 11.46 2.57 17.55
C GLY A 309 12.84 2.30 18.18
N GLU A 310 13.77 1.76 17.38
CA GLU A 310 15.16 1.55 17.83
C GLU A 310 15.87 2.87 18.17
N ALA A 311 15.70 3.90 17.33
CA ALA A 311 16.29 5.22 17.56
C ALA A 311 15.79 5.85 18.86
N VAL A 312 14.48 5.74 19.13
CA VAL A 312 13.87 6.20 20.38
C VAL A 312 14.41 5.41 21.56
N GLY A 313 14.53 4.08 21.44
CA GLY A 313 15.11 3.22 22.49
C GLY A 313 16.53 3.65 22.88
N LYS A 314 17.39 3.88 21.88
CA LYS A 314 18.77 4.36 22.09
C LYS A 314 18.85 5.77 22.70
N ALA A 315 17.88 6.63 22.38
CA ALA A 315 17.87 8.01 22.87
C ALA A 315 17.27 8.15 24.29
N SER A 316 16.49 7.18 24.73
CA SER A 316 15.78 7.19 26.02
C SER A 316 16.53 6.47 27.15
N GLY A 317 17.56 5.69 26.85
CA GLY A 317 18.45 5.00 27.80
C GLY A 317 19.70 5.83 28.11
#